data_bb8b4b6494de3e889edaf92db645c34a
#
_entry.id   bb8b4b6494de3e889edaf92db645c34a
#
_cell.length_a   1.000
_cell.length_b   1.000
_cell.length_c   1.000
_cell.angle_alpha   90.00
_cell.angle_beta   90.00
_cell.angle_gamma   90.00
#
_symmetry.space_group_name_H-M   'P 1'
#
loop_
_entity.id
_entity.type
_entity.pdbx_description
1 polymer ?
#
loop_
_entity_poly.entity_id
_entity_poly.type
_entity_poly.pdbx_seq_one_letter_code
_entity_poly.pdbx_strand_id
1 'polypeptide(L)'
;MRIGSYELKNRILLAPMAGITDQPFRRLCAHYGAGLTFSEMMSTNPQVWHTEKSKLRLAHSEELGLNAVQIAGSDPLEMAQAAAINVAYGAEIIDINMGCPAKKMNRKLAGSALLQFPDLVEKILKEVVNAVDVPVTLKIRTGWDKANRNCVQIGKIAEQSGIQALTIHGRTKECLFEGEAEYDNIRAVKQSISIPVIANGDIDSASKAKKVLEYTGADAIMIGRAALGNPWLFQAVEALVEHDSIIQTPSLREKCGHILRHIQELHQFYGEQKGYRIARKHVAWYLQGIQPDSVFRQTFNAINEPKEQLIVLEDFLNSILDKEKC
;
A
#
# COMPACT_ATOMS: atom_id res chain seq x y z
N MET A 1 -6.08 9.56 -14.28
CA MET A 1 -5.23 8.42 -14.73
C MET A 1 -6.11 7.22 -14.97
N ARG A 2 -5.78 6.40 -15.98
CA ARG A 2 -6.54 5.16 -16.28
C ARG A 2 -5.66 3.93 -16.06
N ILE A 3 -6.28 2.84 -15.58
CA ILE A 3 -5.70 1.51 -15.51
C ILE A 3 -6.66 0.57 -16.27
N GLY A 4 -6.27 0.14 -17.45
CA GLY A 4 -7.16 -0.58 -18.37
C GLY A 4 -8.43 0.21 -18.68
N SER A 5 -9.60 -0.37 -18.41
CA SER A 5 -10.92 0.27 -18.58
C SER A 5 -11.30 1.25 -17.46
N TYR A 6 -10.63 1.22 -16.32
CA TYR A 6 -10.99 2.01 -15.15
C TYR A 6 -10.32 3.38 -15.14
N GLU A 7 -11.11 4.42 -14.90
CA GLU A 7 -10.63 5.76 -14.64
C GLU A 7 -10.55 5.98 -13.13
N LEU A 8 -9.35 6.31 -12.62
CA LEU A 8 -9.17 6.56 -11.19
C LEU A 8 -9.65 7.96 -10.82
N LYS A 9 -10.21 8.09 -9.60
CA LYS A 9 -10.67 9.38 -9.02
C LYS A 9 -9.56 10.45 -9.04
N ASN A 10 -8.35 10.06 -8.72
CA ASN A 10 -7.14 10.88 -8.78
C ASN A 10 -5.90 9.98 -9.00
N ARG A 11 -4.70 10.56 -9.00
CA ARG A 11 -3.44 9.84 -9.24
C ARG A 11 -2.60 9.59 -7.97
N ILE A 12 -3.27 9.39 -6.82
CA ILE A 12 -2.61 9.19 -5.53
C ILE A 12 -3.05 7.85 -4.94
N LEU A 13 -2.13 6.89 -4.85
CA LEU A 13 -2.43 5.52 -4.50
C LEU A 13 -1.86 5.15 -3.13
N LEU A 14 -2.54 4.26 -2.40
CA LEU A 14 -2.01 3.63 -1.19
C LEU A 14 -1.26 2.35 -1.54
N ALA A 15 -0.01 2.23 -1.10
CA ALA A 15 0.82 1.04 -1.31
C ALA A 15 0.30 -0.17 -0.52
N PRO A 16 0.34 -1.38 -1.10
CA PRO A 16 0.11 -2.61 -0.35
C PRO A 16 1.21 -2.83 0.69
N MET A 17 0.83 -2.94 1.96
CA MET A 17 1.75 -3.15 3.08
C MET A 17 1.27 -4.29 3.96
N ALA A 18 2.01 -5.41 3.96
CA ALA A 18 1.64 -6.63 4.68
C ALA A 18 1.48 -6.39 6.20
N GLY A 19 0.35 -6.79 6.74
CA GLY A 19 -0.04 -6.58 8.13
C GLY A 19 -0.51 -5.16 8.44
N ILE A 20 -0.69 -4.28 7.45
CA ILE A 20 -1.01 -2.86 7.64
C ILE A 20 -2.22 -2.44 6.81
N THR A 21 -2.23 -2.71 5.50
CA THR A 21 -3.30 -2.27 4.59
C THR A 21 -4.49 -3.23 4.61
N ASP A 22 -4.97 -3.52 5.83
CA ASP A 22 -6.25 -4.17 6.04
C ASP A 22 -7.43 -3.27 5.60
N GLN A 23 -8.63 -3.81 5.59
CA GLN A 23 -9.81 -3.07 5.12
C GLN A 23 -10.04 -1.77 5.91
N PRO A 24 -9.99 -1.75 7.28
CA PRO A 24 -10.19 -0.52 8.03
C PRO A 24 -9.18 0.58 7.67
N PHE A 25 -7.89 0.24 7.52
CA PHE A 25 -6.89 1.22 7.17
C PHE A 25 -7.03 1.70 5.72
N ARG A 26 -7.38 0.82 4.77
CA ARG A 26 -7.67 1.21 3.38
C ARG A 26 -8.86 2.16 3.30
N ARG A 27 -9.97 1.87 4.03
CA ARG A 27 -11.14 2.76 4.13
C ARG A 27 -10.77 4.14 4.64
N LEU A 28 -9.98 4.20 5.70
CA LEU A 28 -9.50 5.45 6.26
C LEU A 28 -8.67 6.25 5.24
N CYS A 29 -7.74 5.61 4.52
CA CYS A 29 -6.95 6.29 3.49
C CYS A 29 -7.81 6.73 2.29
N ALA A 30 -8.79 5.92 1.87
CA ALA A 30 -9.74 6.27 0.80
C ALA A 30 -10.64 7.46 1.21
N HIS A 31 -11.09 7.50 2.46
CA HIS A 31 -11.83 8.63 3.03
C HIS A 31 -11.04 9.93 2.92
N TYR A 32 -9.73 9.86 3.11
CA TYR A 32 -8.81 11.01 2.99
C TYR A 32 -8.29 11.24 1.57
N GLY A 33 -8.83 10.61 0.53
CA GLY A 33 -8.52 10.94 -0.86
C GLY A 33 -7.53 10.00 -1.55
N ALA A 34 -7.21 8.81 -1.00
CA ALA A 34 -6.50 7.81 -1.80
C ALA A 34 -7.40 7.37 -2.96
N GLY A 35 -6.95 7.60 -4.21
CA GLY A 35 -7.71 7.31 -5.42
C GLY A 35 -7.78 5.83 -5.75
N LEU A 36 -6.83 5.03 -5.26
CA LEU A 36 -6.83 3.56 -5.32
C LEU A 36 -6.07 2.99 -4.12
N THR A 37 -6.61 1.91 -3.56
CA THR A 37 -5.95 1.17 -2.48
C THR A 37 -5.79 -0.29 -2.87
N PHE A 38 -4.68 -0.91 -2.49
CA PHE A 38 -4.43 -2.33 -2.75
C PHE A 38 -4.57 -3.14 -1.47
N SER A 39 -5.11 -4.36 -1.60
CA SER A 39 -5.14 -5.31 -0.50
C SER A 39 -3.73 -5.68 -0.02
N GLU A 40 -3.64 -6.27 1.16
CA GLU A 40 -2.42 -6.98 1.53
C GLU A 40 -2.13 -8.10 0.53
N MET A 41 -0.85 -8.38 0.32
CA MET A 41 -0.39 -9.42 -0.60
C MET A 41 -0.97 -10.81 -0.24
N MET A 42 -1.63 -11.45 -1.21
CA MET A 42 -2.15 -12.81 -1.15
C MET A 42 -1.10 -13.81 -1.65
N SER A 43 -0.98 -14.94 -0.97
CA SER A 43 -0.13 -16.04 -1.44
C SER A 43 -0.82 -16.81 -2.56
N THR A 44 -0.06 -17.27 -3.56
CA THR A 44 -0.56 -18.17 -4.60
C THR A 44 -0.79 -19.61 -4.11
N ASN A 45 -0.30 -19.98 -2.91
CA ASN A 45 -0.53 -21.31 -2.35
C ASN A 45 -2.01 -21.52 -1.97
N PRO A 46 -2.74 -22.42 -2.65
CA PRO A 46 -4.16 -22.67 -2.39
C PRO A 46 -4.47 -23.14 -0.97
N GLN A 47 -3.52 -23.83 -0.33
CA GLN A 47 -3.70 -24.37 1.03
C GLN A 47 -3.96 -23.29 2.09
N VAL A 48 -3.56 -22.03 1.85
CA VAL A 48 -3.76 -20.96 2.81
C VAL A 48 -4.97 -20.07 2.52
N TRP A 49 -5.67 -20.26 1.39
CA TRP A 49 -6.78 -19.37 1.00
C TRP A 49 -8.01 -19.48 1.89
N HIS A 50 -8.26 -20.64 2.48
CA HIS A 50 -9.40 -20.88 3.38
C HIS A 50 -9.15 -20.39 4.81
N THR A 51 -7.96 -19.86 5.11
CA THR A 51 -7.66 -19.37 6.45
C THR A 51 -8.40 -18.04 6.72
N GLU A 52 -8.80 -17.80 7.97
CA GLU A 52 -9.40 -16.54 8.41
C GLU A 52 -8.53 -15.32 8.00
N LYS A 53 -7.21 -15.47 8.06
CA LYS A 53 -6.28 -14.42 7.63
C LYS A 53 -6.43 -14.09 6.15
N SER A 54 -6.62 -15.08 5.30
CA SER A 54 -6.80 -14.86 3.86
C SER A 54 -8.17 -14.25 3.57
N LYS A 55 -9.23 -14.68 4.24
CA LYS A 55 -10.57 -14.10 4.13
C LYS A 55 -10.57 -12.61 4.51
N LEU A 56 -9.93 -12.26 5.63
CA LEU A 56 -9.79 -10.86 6.06
C LEU A 56 -9.00 -10.00 5.05
N ARG A 57 -7.99 -10.56 4.38
CA ARG A 57 -7.23 -9.84 3.34
C ARG A 57 -8.05 -9.56 2.08
N LEU A 58 -8.95 -10.48 1.73
CA LEU A 58 -9.89 -10.32 0.61
C LEU A 58 -11.08 -9.41 0.94
N ALA A 59 -11.28 -9.08 2.22
CA ALA A 59 -12.38 -8.21 2.63
C ALA A 59 -12.32 -6.88 1.86
N HIS A 60 -13.41 -6.58 1.19
CA HIS A 60 -13.62 -5.35 0.43
C HIS A 60 -14.95 -4.71 0.84
N SER A 61 -15.11 -3.42 0.60
CA SER A 61 -16.37 -2.70 0.76
C SER A 61 -16.51 -1.69 -0.37
N GLU A 62 -17.75 -1.40 -0.76
CA GLU A 62 -18.07 -0.44 -1.84
C GLU A 62 -17.44 0.95 -1.62
N GLU A 63 -17.29 1.36 -0.35
CA GLU A 63 -16.64 2.64 0.02
C GLU A 63 -15.18 2.75 -0.43
N LEU A 64 -14.52 1.61 -0.70
CA LEU A 64 -13.15 1.58 -1.21
C LEU A 64 -13.06 1.88 -2.72
N GLY A 65 -14.17 1.89 -3.44
CA GLY A 65 -14.18 1.94 -4.90
C GLY A 65 -13.65 0.63 -5.51
N LEU A 66 -12.70 0.71 -6.44
CA LEU A 66 -12.18 -0.47 -7.14
C LEU A 66 -11.47 -1.46 -6.20
N ASN A 67 -11.80 -2.73 -6.37
CA ASN A 67 -11.19 -3.84 -5.61
C ASN A 67 -9.88 -4.28 -6.27
N ALA A 68 -8.76 -3.69 -5.87
CA ALA A 68 -7.42 -4.07 -6.32
C ALA A 68 -6.77 -5.05 -5.36
N VAL A 69 -6.50 -6.27 -5.84
CA VAL A 69 -5.93 -7.37 -5.06
C VAL A 69 -4.50 -7.64 -5.48
N GLN A 70 -3.56 -7.63 -4.52
CA GLN A 70 -2.17 -7.96 -4.79
C GLN A 70 -1.90 -9.44 -4.53
N ILE A 71 -1.30 -10.12 -5.53
CA ILE A 71 -0.86 -11.53 -5.46
C ILE A 71 0.66 -11.64 -5.49
N ALA A 72 1.20 -12.70 -4.87
CA ALA A 72 2.64 -12.95 -4.80
C ALA A 72 2.97 -14.45 -4.81
N GLY A 73 3.82 -14.83 -5.74
CA GLY A 73 4.30 -16.20 -5.95
C GLY A 73 5.49 -16.19 -6.90
N SER A 74 5.89 -17.36 -7.39
CA SER A 74 7.00 -17.55 -8.32
C SER A 74 6.72 -18.57 -9.43
N ASP A 75 5.66 -19.36 -9.29
CA ASP A 75 5.24 -20.30 -10.34
C ASP A 75 4.20 -19.61 -11.23
N PRO A 76 4.40 -19.60 -12.58
CA PRO A 76 3.49 -18.93 -13.51
C PRO A 76 2.05 -19.46 -13.47
N LEU A 77 1.86 -20.79 -13.37
CA LEU A 77 0.53 -21.40 -13.36
C LEU A 77 -0.19 -21.17 -12.03
N GLU A 78 0.53 -21.27 -10.88
CA GLU A 78 -0.04 -20.93 -9.58
C GLU A 78 -0.44 -19.44 -9.51
N MET A 79 0.35 -18.55 -10.11
CA MET A 79 0.06 -17.12 -10.20
C MET A 79 -1.19 -16.85 -11.03
N ALA A 80 -1.31 -17.49 -12.20
CA ALA A 80 -2.48 -17.40 -13.07
C ALA A 80 -3.75 -17.91 -12.38
N GLN A 81 -3.67 -19.06 -11.71
CA GLN A 81 -4.78 -19.63 -10.95
C GLN A 81 -5.18 -18.72 -9.79
N ALA A 82 -4.22 -18.14 -9.06
CA ALA A 82 -4.50 -17.19 -7.99
C ALA A 82 -5.19 -15.94 -8.50
N ALA A 83 -4.79 -15.42 -9.66
CA ALA A 83 -5.44 -14.28 -10.29
C ALA A 83 -6.90 -14.59 -10.63
N ALA A 84 -7.17 -15.70 -11.32
CA ALA A 84 -8.52 -16.12 -11.70
C ALA A 84 -9.44 -16.30 -10.49
N ILE A 85 -8.94 -16.90 -9.42
CA ILE A 85 -9.70 -17.09 -8.18
C ILE A 85 -10.02 -15.74 -7.52
N ASN A 86 -9.06 -14.81 -7.44
CA ASN A 86 -9.33 -13.50 -6.85
C ASN A 86 -10.34 -12.70 -7.69
N VAL A 87 -10.31 -12.81 -9.03
CA VAL A 87 -11.33 -12.23 -9.91
C VAL A 87 -12.71 -12.85 -9.64
N ALA A 88 -12.80 -14.17 -9.47
CA ALA A 88 -14.06 -14.83 -9.10
C ALA A 88 -14.59 -14.37 -7.72
N TYR A 89 -13.72 -13.89 -6.83
CA TYR A 89 -14.09 -13.25 -5.55
C TYR A 89 -14.29 -11.72 -5.66
N GLY A 90 -14.38 -11.19 -6.87
CA GLY A 90 -14.73 -9.78 -7.11
C GLY A 90 -13.54 -8.83 -7.19
N ALA A 91 -12.31 -9.32 -7.44
CA ALA A 91 -11.21 -8.43 -7.77
C ALA A 91 -11.43 -7.80 -9.16
N GLU A 92 -11.30 -6.48 -9.24
CA GLU A 92 -11.44 -5.68 -10.45
C GLU A 92 -10.06 -5.31 -11.04
N ILE A 93 -9.01 -5.37 -10.23
CA ILE A 93 -7.62 -5.19 -10.64
C ILE A 93 -6.78 -6.25 -9.92
N ILE A 94 -5.93 -6.95 -10.67
CA ILE A 94 -4.90 -7.83 -10.11
C ILE A 94 -3.55 -7.13 -10.15
N ASP A 95 -2.89 -7.00 -8.99
CA ASP A 95 -1.53 -6.45 -8.90
C ASP A 95 -0.52 -7.56 -8.58
N ILE A 96 0.55 -7.64 -9.35
CA ILE A 96 1.60 -8.64 -9.15
C ILE A 96 2.73 -8.05 -8.31
N ASN A 97 3.07 -8.70 -7.19
CA ASN A 97 4.18 -8.27 -6.33
C ASN A 97 5.52 -8.85 -6.78
N MET A 98 6.38 -7.99 -7.32
CA MET A 98 7.81 -8.29 -7.58
C MET A 98 8.73 -7.27 -6.88
N GLY A 99 8.26 -6.70 -5.75
CA GLY A 99 9.01 -5.68 -4.99
C GLY A 99 9.26 -6.03 -3.52
N CYS A 100 8.62 -7.06 -2.96
CA CYS A 100 8.77 -7.43 -1.54
C CYS A 100 10.19 -7.94 -1.24
N PRO A 101 10.96 -7.27 -0.31
CA PRO A 101 12.34 -7.65 -0.02
C PRO A 101 12.44 -8.70 1.12
N ALA A 102 11.32 -9.18 1.65
CA ALA A 102 11.29 -10.06 2.81
C ALA A 102 12.04 -11.38 2.56
N LYS A 103 12.92 -11.78 3.49
CA LYS A 103 13.73 -13.01 3.39
C LYS A 103 12.89 -14.25 3.10
N LYS A 104 11.70 -14.36 3.71
CA LYS A 104 10.78 -15.49 3.48
C LYS A 104 10.27 -15.58 2.04
N MET A 105 10.02 -14.41 1.41
CA MET A 105 9.60 -14.34 0.00
C MET A 105 10.77 -14.69 -0.93
N ASN A 106 11.94 -14.08 -0.70
CA ASN A 106 13.11 -14.29 -1.53
C ASN A 106 13.62 -15.75 -1.50
N ARG A 107 13.50 -16.45 -0.36
CA ARG A 107 13.82 -17.91 -0.29
C ARG A 107 12.93 -18.77 -1.19
N LYS A 108 11.73 -18.28 -1.55
CA LYS A 108 10.79 -18.94 -2.46
C LYS A 108 10.85 -18.39 -3.88
N LEU A 109 11.92 -17.66 -4.23
CA LEU A 109 12.08 -16.93 -5.50
C LEU A 109 10.93 -15.98 -5.82
N ALA A 110 10.16 -15.51 -4.82
CA ALA A 110 9.03 -14.61 -5.00
C ALA A 110 9.38 -13.18 -4.59
N GLY A 111 8.52 -12.23 -4.95
CA GLY A 111 8.74 -10.81 -4.69
C GLY A 111 9.96 -10.28 -5.46
N SER A 112 10.82 -9.50 -4.81
CA SER A 112 11.97 -8.86 -5.48
C SER A 112 13.05 -9.82 -5.98
N ALA A 113 13.07 -11.10 -5.55
CA ALA A 113 13.98 -12.09 -6.08
C ALA A 113 13.75 -12.37 -7.57
N LEU A 114 12.52 -12.23 -8.05
CA LEU A 114 12.16 -12.43 -9.45
C LEU A 114 12.89 -11.47 -10.39
N LEU A 115 13.29 -10.28 -9.92
CA LEU A 115 14.00 -9.30 -10.75
C LEU A 115 15.34 -9.82 -11.29
N GLN A 116 15.90 -10.89 -10.70
CA GLN A 116 17.12 -11.56 -11.18
C GLN A 116 16.86 -12.49 -12.38
N PHE A 117 15.59 -12.78 -12.70
CA PHE A 117 15.19 -13.78 -13.70
C PHE A 117 14.16 -13.18 -14.68
N PRO A 118 14.58 -12.29 -15.60
CA PRO A 118 13.68 -11.60 -16.54
C PRO A 118 12.79 -12.55 -17.38
N ASP A 119 13.32 -13.69 -17.80
CA ASP A 119 12.57 -14.69 -18.58
C ASP A 119 11.43 -15.33 -17.74
N LEU A 120 11.66 -15.53 -16.42
CA LEU A 120 10.62 -16.01 -15.52
C LEU A 120 9.58 -14.92 -15.25
N VAL A 121 10.02 -13.67 -15.12
CA VAL A 121 9.11 -12.52 -15.02
C VAL A 121 8.17 -12.50 -16.21
N GLU A 122 8.70 -12.56 -17.45
CA GLU A 122 7.89 -12.56 -18.67
C GLU A 122 6.85 -13.68 -18.67
N LYS A 123 7.26 -14.91 -18.32
CA LYS A 123 6.35 -16.07 -18.23
C LYS A 123 5.23 -15.83 -17.24
N ILE A 124 5.56 -15.37 -16.01
CA ILE A 124 4.55 -15.08 -14.98
C ILE A 124 3.56 -14.03 -15.47
N LEU A 125 4.06 -12.92 -16.04
CA LEU A 125 3.20 -11.83 -16.48
C LEU A 125 2.25 -12.29 -17.59
N LYS A 126 2.74 -13.02 -18.59
CA LYS A 126 1.91 -13.54 -19.70
C LYS A 126 0.84 -14.51 -19.20
N GLU A 127 1.20 -15.46 -18.32
CA GLU A 127 0.24 -16.43 -17.77
C GLU A 127 -0.85 -15.73 -16.95
N VAL A 128 -0.49 -14.74 -16.12
CA VAL A 128 -1.48 -14.02 -15.33
C VAL A 128 -2.38 -13.15 -16.20
N VAL A 129 -1.83 -12.42 -17.17
CA VAL A 129 -2.63 -11.58 -18.10
C VAL A 129 -3.58 -12.42 -18.93
N ASN A 130 -3.15 -13.58 -19.39
CA ASN A 130 -4.00 -14.48 -20.18
C ASN A 130 -5.10 -15.18 -19.36
N ALA A 131 -4.97 -15.24 -18.04
CA ALA A 131 -5.90 -15.95 -17.17
C ALA A 131 -7.10 -15.10 -16.69
N VAL A 132 -7.11 -13.78 -16.92
CA VAL A 132 -8.13 -12.87 -16.41
C VAL A 132 -8.50 -11.78 -17.41
N ASP A 133 -9.77 -11.35 -17.37
CA ASP A 133 -10.27 -10.26 -18.23
C ASP A 133 -10.16 -8.88 -17.56
N VAL A 134 -9.73 -8.82 -16.29
CA VAL A 134 -9.52 -7.56 -15.55
C VAL A 134 -8.09 -7.03 -15.77
N PRO A 135 -7.85 -5.72 -15.64
CA PRO A 135 -6.53 -5.15 -15.74
C PRO A 135 -5.54 -5.80 -14.75
N VAL A 136 -4.34 -6.12 -15.26
CA VAL A 136 -3.22 -6.62 -14.45
C VAL A 136 -2.17 -5.51 -14.33
N THR A 137 -1.73 -5.23 -13.11
CA THR A 137 -0.66 -4.28 -12.80
C THR A 137 0.54 -4.99 -12.18
N LEU A 138 1.69 -4.32 -12.20
CA LEU A 138 2.93 -4.87 -11.67
C LEU A 138 3.57 -3.89 -10.69
N LYS A 139 4.03 -4.37 -9.52
CA LYS A 139 4.80 -3.57 -8.57
C LYS A 139 6.20 -4.14 -8.37
N ILE A 140 7.23 -3.34 -8.69
CA ILE A 140 8.65 -3.71 -8.66
C ILE A 140 9.49 -2.79 -7.76
N ARG A 141 10.78 -3.11 -7.64
CA ARG A 141 11.88 -2.24 -7.24
C ARG A 141 12.77 -1.91 -8.43
N THR A 142 13.77 -1.04 -8.23
CA THR A 142 14.71 -0.65 -9.30
C THR A 142 15.64 -1.80 -9.74
N GLY A 143 15.76 -2.84 -8.94
CA GLY A 143 16.58 -4.04 -9.20
C GLY A 143 16.88 -4.82 -7.94
N TRP A 144 17.75 -5.84 -8.07
CA TRP A 144 18.19 -6.66 -6.94
C TRP A 144 19.15 -5.90 -6.02
N ASP A 145 20.18 -5.31 -6.57
CA ASP A 145 21.21 -4.50 -5.90
C ASP A 145 21.62 -3.32 -6.78
N LYS A 146 22.58 -2.51 -6.30
CA LYS A 146 23.01 -1.31 -7.02
C LYS A 146 23.69 -1.59 -8.36
N ALA A 147 24.36 -2.73 -8.50
CA ALA A 147 25.01 -3.14 -9.74
C ALA A 147 24.02 -3.77 -10.75
N ASN A 148 22.93 -4.34 -10.23
CA ASN A 148 21.93 -5.08 -11.00
C ASN A 148 20.57 -4.36 -11.00
N ARG A 149 20.56 -3.08 -11.41
CA ARG A 149 19.34 -2.32 -11.66
C ARG A 149 18.82 -2.64 -13.06
N ASN A 150 17.67 -3.23 -13.15
CA ASN A 150 17.08 -3.67 -14.42
C ASN A 150 15.59 -3.28 -14.60
N CYS A 151 15.12 -2.30 -13.83
CA CYS A 151 13.71 -1.88 -13.90
C CYS A 151 13.27 -1.41 -15.30
N VAL A 152 14.16 -0.84 -16.11
CA VAL A 152 13.85 -0.47 -17.51
C VAL A 152 13.59 -1.72 -18.37
N GLN A 153 14.42 -2.76 -18.22
CA GLN A 153 14.22 -4.03 -18.91
C GLN A 153 12.89 -4.67 -18.48
N ILE A 154 12.66 -4.76 -17.15
CA ILE A 154 11.41 -5.32 -16.61
C ILE A 154 10.19 -4.50 -17.02
N GLY A 155 10.31 -3.17 -17.12
CA GLY A 155 9.24 -2.30 -17.61
C GLY A 155 8.83 -2.62 -19.04
N LYS A 156 9.80 -2.82 -19.95
CA LYS A 156 9.53 -3.23 -21.34
C LYS A 156 8.91 -4.62 -21.43
N ILE A 157 9.39 -5.57 -20.63
CA ILE A 157 8.79 -6.90 -20.53
C ILE A 157 7.34 -6.80 -20.04
N ALA A 158 7.08 -5.97 -19.01
CA ALA A 158 5.74 -5.76 -18.47
C ALA A 158 4.78 -5.22 -19.55
N GLU A 159 5.16 -4.16 -20.27
CA GLU A 159 4.36 -3.61 -21.35
C GLU A 159 4.09 -4.64 -22.47
N GLN A 160 5.12 -5.36 -22.92
CA GLN A 160 4.98 -6.40 -23.95
C GLN A 160 4.15 -7.60 -23.49
N SER A 161 4.07 -7.83 -22.20
CA SER A 161 3.25 -8.91 -21.60
C SER A 161 1.79 -8.50 -21.34
N GLY A 162 1.40 -7.23 -21.62
CA GLY A 162 0.03 -6.76 -21.47
C GLY A 162 -0.30 -6.16 -20.10
N ILE A 163 0.71 -5.83 -19.28
CA ILE A 163 0.53 -5.11 -18.02
C ILE A 163 -0.05 -3.72 -18.28
N GLN A 164 -1.01 -3.29 -17.46
CA GLN A 164 -1.78 -2.06 -17.66
C GLN A 164 -1.27 -0.87 -16.83
N ALA A 165 -0.43 -1.10 -15.83
CA ALA A 165 0.30 -0.05 -15.09
C ALA A 165 1.48 -0.66 -14.34
N LEU A 166 2.57 0.12 -14.19
CA LEU A 166 3.79 -0.30 -13.51
C LEU A 166 4.11 0.62 -12.33
N THR A 167 4.13 0.08 -11.11
CA THR A 167 4.59 0.80 -9.92
C THR A 167 6.04 0.47 -9.62
N ILE A 168 6.87 1.50 -9.41
CA ILE A 168 8.30 1.32 -9.12
C ILE A 168 8.66 1.96 -7.79
N HIS A 169 9.11 1.14 -6.83
CA HIS A 169 9.75 1.66 -5.63
C HIS A 169 11.20 2.05 -5.94
N GLY A 170 11.55 3.30 -5.70
CA GLY A 170 12.85 3.90 -5.99
C GLY A 170 14.03 3.38 -5.16
N ARG A 171 13.99 2.12 -4.74
CA ARG A 171 15.08 1.40 -4.05
C ARG A 171 15.30 0.04 -4.66
N THR A 172 16.54 -0.47 -4.57
CA THR A 172 16.84 -1.88 -4.86
C THR A 172 16.33 -2.77 -3.72
N LYS A 173 16.30 -4.09 -3.95
CA LYS A 173 15.98 -5.06 -2.89
C LYS A 173 17.00 -5.01 -1.75
N GLU A 174 18.28 -4.87 -2.09
CA GLU A 174 19.38 -4.84 -1.10
C GLU A 174 19.23 -3.68 -0.11
N CYS A 175 18.85 -2.50 -0.60
CA CYS A 175 18.65 -1.31 0.24
C CYS A 175 17.52 -1.46 1.27
N LEU A 176 16.65 -2.45 1.14
CA LEU A 176 15.46 -2.61 1.99
C LEU A 176 14.65 -1.29 2.09
N PHE A 177 14.82 -0.57 3.17
CA PHE A 177 14.21 0.76 3.44
C PHE A 177 15.26 1.78 3.90
N GLU A 178 16.55 1.45 3.79
CA GLU A 178 17.67 2.31 4.16
C GLU A 178 18.02 3.29 3.03
N GLY A 179 18.68 4.38 3.39
CA GLY A 179 19.03 5.45 2.46
C GLY A 179 17.78 6.16 1.91
N GLU A 180 17.93 6.86 0.79
CA GLU A 180 16.87 7.59 0.10
C GLU A 180 16.36 6.83 -1.13
N ALA A 181 15.10 7.04 -1.50
CA ALA A 181 14.55 6.53 -2.74
C ALA A 181 15.11 7.34 -3.92
N GLU A 182 15.55 6.64 -4.97
CA GLU A 182 16.12 7.21 -6.18
C GLU A 182 15.04 7.32 -7.26
N TYR A 183 14.90 8.48 -7.89
CA TYR A 183 13.85 8.72 -8.87
C TYR A 183 14.34 8.68 -10.32
N ASP A 184 15.66 8.71 -10.59
CA ASP A 184 16.24 8.64 -11.94
C ASP A 184 15.82 7.37 -12.69
N ASN A 185 15.83 6.24 -11.99
CA ASN A 185 15.39 4.97 -12.56
C ASN A 185 13.91 4.97 -12.92
N ILE A 186 13.06 5.63 -12.12
CA ILE A 186 11.62 5.76 -12.40
C ILE A 186 11.42 6.64 -13.65
N ARG A 187 12.15 7.75 -13.74
CA ARG A 187 12.15 8.62 -14.92
C ARG A 187 12.60 7.87 -16.18
N ALA A 188 13.67 7.08 -16.09
CA ALA A 188 14.18 6.28 -17.21
C ALA A 188 13.15 5.25 -17.69
N VAL A 189 12.43 4.60 -16.78
CA VAL A 189 11.34 3.69 -17.14
C VAL A 189 10.22 4.46 -17.82
N LYS A 190 9.75 5.59 -17.24
CA LYS A 190 8.68 6.41 -17.84
C LYS A 190 9.00 6.85 -19.26
N GLN A 191 10.26 7.13 -19.55
CA GLN A 191 10.72 7.50 -20.90
C GLN A 191 10.81 6.32 -21.87
N SER A 192 10.75 5.08 -21.36
CA SER A 192 11.01 3.86 -22.13
C SER A 192 9.77 3.03 -22.44
N ILE A 193 8.62 3.31 -21.80
CA ILE A 193 7.36 2.58 -21.95
C ILE A 193 6.19 3.54 -22.05
N SER A 194 5.08 3.08 -22.64
CA SER A 194 3.86 3.87 -22.88
C SER A 194 2.80 3.67 -21.82
N ILE A 195 2.82 2.52 -21.11
CA ILE A 195 1.86 2.25 -20.04
C ILE A 195 2.08 3.18 -18.84
N PRO A 196 1.03 3.45 -18.05
CA PRO A 196 1.14 4.29 -16.86
C PRO A 196 2.22 3.83 -15.89
N VAL A 197 3.05 4.78 -15.45
CA VAL A 197 4.10 4.56 -14.44
C VAL A 197 3.74 5.26 -13.16
N ILE A 198 3.81 4.54 -12.03
CA ILE A 198 3.48 5.02 -10.69
C ILE A 198 4.77 5.10 -9.86
N ALA A 199 5.14 6.30 -9.43
CA ALA A 199 6.34 6.51 -8.62
C ALA A 199 6.05 6.19 -7.14
N ASN A 200 6.94 5.43 -6.50
CA ASN A 200 6.82 5.06 -5.10
C ASN A 200 8.18 5.17 -4.38
N GLY A 201 8.16 5.54 -3.13
CA GLY A 201 9.32 5.63 -2.22
C GLY A 201 9.48 7.03 -1.64
N ASP A 202 9.56 7.12 -0.32
CA ASP A 202 9.82 8.34 0.47
C ASP A 202 8.97 9.57 0.10
N ILE A 203 7.75 9.33 -0.34
CA ILE A 203 6.76 10.39 -0.58
C ILE A 203 6.01 10.61 0.73
N ASP A 204 6.44 11.62 1.48
CA ASP A 204 6.03 11.89 2.86
C ASP A 204 5.32 13.25 3.05
N SER A 205 5.21 14.04 1.99
CA SER A 205 4.58 15.35 2.00
C SER A 205 3.99 15.70 0.64
N ALA A 206 3.04 16.62 0.62
CA ALA A 206 2.43 17.11 -0.62
C ALA A 206 3.46 17.76 -1.56
N SER A 207 4.40 18.53 -1.01
CA SER A 207 5.48 19.15 -1.79
C SER A 207 6.42 18.11 -2.39
N LYS A 208 6.73 17.02 -1.66
CA LYS A 208 7.54 15.92 -2.18
C LYS A 208 6.80 15.18 -3.29
N ALA A 209 5.50 14.93 -3.13
CA ALA A 209 4.65 14.30 -4.12
C ALA A 209 4.68 15.08 -5.46
N LYS A 210 4.45 16.39 -5.41
CA LYS A 210 4.51 17.28 -6.58
C LYS A 210 5.89 17.24 -7.26
N LYS A 211 6.97 17.41 -6.49
CA LYS A 211 8.35 17.32 -7.00
C LYS A 211 8.67 15.99 -7.66
N VAL A 212 8.22 14.88 -7.10
CA VAL A 212 8.45 13.54 -7.67
C VAL A 212 7.73 13.39 -9.00
N LEU A 213 6.48 13.83 -9.11
CA LEU A 213 5.73 13.82 -10.37
C LEU A 213 6.42 14.68 -11.44
N GLU A 214 6.79 15.91 -11.11
CA GLU A 214 7.47 16.84 -12.01
C GLU A 214 8.81 16.28 -12.47
N TYR A 215 9.60 15.73 -11.56
CA TYR A 215 10.93 15.20 -11.88
C TYR A 215 10.89 13.92 -12.73
N THR A 216 10.01 12.99 -12.37
CA THR A 216 9.96 11.67 -13.03
C THR A 216 9.13 11.66 -14.29
N GLY A 217 8.15 12.55 -14.42
CA GLY A 217 7.09 12.49 -15.42
C GLY A 217 6.12 11.32 -15.21
N ALA A 218 6.15 10.68 -14.04
CA ALA A 218 5.24 9.58 -13.71
C ALA A 218 3.78 10.02 -13.76
N ASP A 219 2.88 9.10 -14.12
CA ASP A 219 1.45 9.37 -14.27
C ASP A 219 0.75 9.46 -12.92
N ALA A 220 1.30 8.79 -11.90
CA ALA A 220 0.77 8.77 -10.54
C ALA A 220 1.88 8.56 -9.50
N ILE A 221 1.50 8.72 -8.24
CA ILE A 221 2.34 8.38 -7.08
C ILE A 221 1.67 7.35 -6.20
N MET A 222 2.50 6.60 -5.46
CA MET A 222 2.02 5.66 -4.46
C MET A 222 2.69 5.96 -3.10
N ILE A 223 1.86 6.18 -2.08
CA ILE A 223 2.28 6.48 -0.72
C ILE A 223 2.27 5.19 0.10
N GLY A 224 3.33 4.92 0.84
CA GLY A 224 3.44 3.80 1.75
C GLY A 224 3.53 4.24 3.21
N ARG A 225 4.70 4.09 3.81
CA ARG A 225 4.96 4.31 5.25
C ARG A 225 4.53 5.68 5.78
N ALA A 226 4.56 6.71 4.94
CA ALA A 226 4.15 8.06 5.33
C ALA A 226 2.65 8.19 5.67
N ALA A 227 1.83 7.22 5.27
CA ALA A 227 0.42 7.14 5.66
C ALA A 227 0.22 6.61 7.11
N LEU A 228 1.25 6.00 7.70
CA LEU A 228 1.17 5.42 9.05
C LEU A 228 1.05 6.52 10.10
N GLY A 229 -0.07 6.53 10.84
CA GLY A 229 -0.38 7.60 11.77
C GLY A 229 -0.72 8.95 11.12
N ASN A 230 -0.77 9.01 9.78
CA ASN A 230 -0.98 10.23 9.02
C ASN A 230 -1.82 9.99 7.73
N PRO A 231 -3.01 9.38 7.83
CA PRO A 231 -3.85 9.09 6.65
C PRO A 231 -4.33 10.37 5.95
N TRP A 232 -4.44 11.49 6.64
CA TRP A 232 -4.79 12.81 6.08
C TRP A 232 -3.74 13.38 5.12
N LEU A 233 -2.57 12.75 5.00
CA LEU A 233 -1.57 13.09 3.99
C LEU A 233 -2.15 12.99 2.56
N PHE A 234 -3.03 12.02 2.30
CA PHE A 234 -3.65 11.85 0.98
C PHE A 234 -4.42 13.09 0.55
N GLN A 235 -5.22 13.68 1.45
CA GLN A 235 -5.98 14.89 1.17
C GLN A 235 -5.07 16.10 0.87
N ALA A 236 -4.00 16.26 1.63
CA ALA A 236 -3.04 17.33 1.40
C ALA A 236 -2.30 17.16 0.05
N VAL A 237 -1.98 15.92 -0.31
CA VAL A 237 -1.36 15.61 -1.60
C VAL A 237 -2.33 15.82 -2.74
N GLU A 238 -3.59 15.37 -2.62
CA GLU A 238 -4.64 15.59 -3.63
C GLU A 238 -4.85 17.08 -3.91
N ALA A 239 -4.99 17.88 -2.85
CA ALA A 239 -5.17 19.34 -2.98
C ALA A 239 -4.03 19.99 -3.76
N LEU A 240 -2.78 19.63 -3.46
CA LEU A 240 -1.63 20.25 -4.13
C LEU A 240 -1.39 19.69 -5.54
N VAL A 241 -1.55 18.38 -5.74
CA VAL A 241 -1.20 17.71 -7.00
C VAL A 241 -2.29 17.86 -8.06
N GLU A 242 -3.57 17.79 -7.66
CA GLU A 242 -4.70 17.84 -8.60
C GLU A 242 -5.29 19.26 -8.74
N HIS A 243 -5.17 20.10 -7.70
CA HIS A 243 -5.84 21.40 -7.64
C HIS A 243 -4.90 22.58 -7.42
N ASP A 244 -3.59 22.33 -7.34
CA ASP A 244 -2.55 23.36 -7.04
C ASP A 244 -2.90 24.22 -5.80
N SER A 245 -3.54 23.62 -4.82
CA SER A 245 -4.05 24.27 -3.62
C SER A 245 -3.43 23.68 -2.35
N ILE A 246 -3.31 24.50 -1.32
CA ILE A 246 -2.85 24.10 0.00
C ILE A 246 -4.07 24.11 0.92
N ILE A 247 -4.35 22.96 1.53
CA ILE A 247 -5.40 22.83 2.53
C ILE A 247 -4.82 22.73 3.93
N GLN A 248 -5.61 23.12 4.91
CA GLN A 248 -5.28 22.84 6.31
C GLN A 248 -5.43 21.36 6.60
N THR A 249 -4.48 20.79 7.34
CA THR A 249 -4.64 19.45 7.88
C THR A 249 -5.79 19.44 8.88
N PRO A 250 -6.46 18.27 9.09
CA PRO A 250 -7.51 18.18 10.11
C PRO A 250 -7.04 18.70 11.47
N SER A 251 -7.93 19.39 12.19
CA SER A 251 -7.68 19.86 13.56
C SER A 251 -7.32 18.69 14.48
N LEU A 252 -6.65 18.97 15.60
CA LEU A 252 -6.33 17.92 16.56
C LEU A 252 -7.57 17.16 17.02
N ARG A 253 -8.69 17.86 17.24
CA ARG A 253 -9.98 17.25 17.62
C ARG A 253 -10.49 16.27 16.55
N GLU A 254 -10.45 16.64 15.28
CA GLU A 254 -10.84 15.75 14.16
C GLU A 254 -9.92 14.54 14.09
N LYS A 255 -8.61 14.74 14.20
CA LYS A 255 -7.61 13.65 14.24
C LYS A 255 -7.91 12.67 15.37
N CYS A 256 -8.16 13.15 16.59
CA CYS A 256 -8.53 12.31 17.73
C CYS A 256 -9.79 11.49 17.46
N GLY A 257 -10.83 12.10 16.89
CA GLY A 257 -12.07 11.40 16.53
C GLY A 257 -11.84 10.30 15.47
N HIS A 258 -11.01 10.56 14.47
CA HIS A 258 -10.68 9.56 13.45
C HIS A 258 -9.81 8.42 13.99
N ILE A 259 -8.87 8.72 14.88
CA ILE A 259 -8.05 7.70 15.56
C ILE A 259 -8.93 6.75 16.35
N LEU A 260 -9.81 7.27 17.18
CA LEU A 260 -10.70 6.47 18.03
C LEU A 260 -11.58 5.55 17.17
N ARG A 261 -12.20 6.11 16.10
CA ARG A 261 -13.00 5.35 15.16
C ARG A 261 -12.21 4.25 14.46
N HIS A 262 -11.01 4.55 13.97
CA HIS A 262 -10.16 3.56 13.31
C HIS A 262 -9.79 2.40 14.25
N ILE A 263 -9.45 2.68 15.50
CA ILE A 263 -9.15 1.63 16.49
C ILE A 263 -10.39 0.79 16.79
N GLN A 264 -11.55 1.40 16.91
CA GLN A 264 -12.83 0.69 17.06
C GLN A 264 -13.13 -0.23 15.85
N GLU A 265 -12.92 0.26 14.63
CA GLU A 265 -13.08 -0.54 13.40
C GLU A 265 -12.09 -1.70 13.33
N LEU A 266 -10.85 -1.52 13.77
CA LEU A 266 -9.88 -2.62 13.88
C LEU A 266 -10.33 -3.69 14.88
N HIS A 267 -10.89 -3.30 16.03
CA HIS A 267 -11.44 -4.26 16.99
C HIS A 267 -12.60 -5.04 16.39
N GLN A 268 -13.51 -4.38 15.70
CA GLN A 268 -14.66 -5.03 15.05
C GLN A 268 -14.21 -5.98 13.93
N PHE A 269 -13.27 -5.54 13.09
CA PHE A 269 -12.79 -6.29 11.93
C PHE A 269 -12.01 -7.56 12.31
N TYR A 270 -11.13 -7.47 13.30
CA TYR A 270 -10.30 -8.59 13.73
C TYR A 270 -10.89 -9.39 14.88
N GLY A 271 -11.95 -8.92 15.50
CA GLY A 271 -12.58 -9.52 16.68
C GLY A 271 -11.77 -9.33 17.96
N GLU A 272 -12.35 -9.78 19.07
CA GLU A 272 -11.84 -9.52 20.43
C GLU A 272 -10.43 -10.06 20.67
N GLN A 273 -10.07 -11.22 20.08
CA GLN A 273 -8.78 -11.86 20.34
C GLN A 273 -7.59 -11.28 19.57
N LYS A 274 -7.83 -10.60 18.45
CA LYS A 274 -6.78 -10.08 17.56
C LYS A 274 -6.80 -8.56 17.45
N GLY A 275 -7.97 -7.94 17.50
CA GLY A 275 -8.16 -6.51 17.30
C GLY A 275 -7.27 -5.66 18.19
N TYR A 276 -7.25 -5.91 19.50
CA TYR A 276 -6.43 -5.17 20.45
C TYR A 276 -4.92 -5.27 20.16
N ARG A 277 -4.45 -6.40 19.63
CA ARG A 277 -3.03 -6.58 19.26
C ARG A 277 -2.67 -5.78 18.02
N ILE A 278 -3.56 -5.76 17.05
CA ILE A 278 -3.37 -4.99 15.80
C ILE A 278 -3.43 -3.49 16.11
N ALA A 279 -4.34 -3.04 16.95
CA ALA A 279 -4.50 -1.65 17.36
C ALA A 279 -3.21 -1.03 17.93
N ARG A 280 -2.43 -1.78 18.70
CA ARG A 280 -1.20 -1.31 19.35
C ARG A 280 -0.22 -0.60 18.45
N LYS A 281 0.02 -1.15 17.25
CA LYS A 281 0.95 -0.55 16.28
C LYS A 281 0.38 0.72 15.65
N HIS A 282 -0.93 0.76 15.37
CA HIS A 282 -1.58 1.94 14.80
C HIS A 282 -1.59 3.10 15.81
N VAL A 283 -1.93 2.83 17.07
CA VAL A 283 -1.85 3.84 18.14
C VAL A 283 -0.41 4.36 18.29
N ALA A 284 0.60 3.47 18.27
CA ALA A 284 1.99 3.90 18.34
C ALA A 284 2.38 4.84 17.17
N TRP A 285 1.88 4.62 15.95
CA TRP A 285 2.14 5.52 14.82
C TRP A 285 1.40 6.85 14.96
N TYR A 286 0.14 6.85 15.39
CA TYR A 286 -0.61 8.09 15.62
C TYR A 286 0.04 8.98 16.67
N LEU A 287 0.50 8.37 17.78
CA LEU A 287 1.15 9.12 18.84
C LEU A 287 2.43 9.81 18.40
N GLN A 288 3.18 9.24 17.45
CA GLN A 288 4.38 9.89 16.89
C GLN A 288 4.05 11.22 16.20
N GLY A 289 2.88 11.33 15.60
CA GLY A 289 2.45 12.53 14.88
C GLY A 289 1.67 13.55 15.71
N ILE A 290 1.18 13.17 16.90
CA ILE A 290 0.36 14.04 17.76
C ILE A 290 1.13 14.42 19.03
N GLN A 291 1.38 13.45 19.89
CA GLN A 291 2.13 13.60 21.15
C GLN A 291 2.82 12.28 21.48
N PRO A 292 4.13 12.15 21.20
CA PRO A 292 4.87 10.96 21.59
C PRO A 292 4.83 10.75 23.10
N ASP A 293 4.26 9.63 23.55
CA ASP A 293 4.16 9.26 24.95
C ASP A 293 4.49 7.78 25.14
N SER A 294 5.67 7.51 25.69
CA SER A 294 6.14 6.14 25.92
C SER A 294 5.43 5.45 27.08
N VAL A 295 5.01 6.20 28.10
CA VAL A 295 4.32 5.68 29.27
C VAL A 295 2.90 5.28 28.88
N PHE A 296 2.17 6.17 28.22
CA PHE A 296 0.85 5.83 27.69
C PHE A 296 0.91 4.60 26.76
N ARG A 297 1.90 4.56 25.83
CA ARG A 297 2.07 3.41 24.93
C ARG A 297 2.30 2.11 25.67
N GLN A 298 3.07 2.10 26.77
CA GLN A 298 3.28 0.90 27.58
C GLN A 298 1.97 0.47 28.25
N THR A 299 1.24 1.39 28.87
CA THR A 299 -0.07 1.14 29.48
C THR A 299 -1.06 0.58 28.46
N PHE A 300 -1.21 1.24 27.31
CA PHE A 300 -2.09 0.80 26.24
C PHE A 300 -1.75 -0.59 25.70
N ASN A 301 -0.46 -0.89 25.55
CA ASN A 301 0.01 -2.19 25.07
C ASN A 301 -0.19 -3.32 26.10
N ALA A 302 -0.34 -3.03 27.36
CA ALA A 302 -0.62 -4.02 28.42
C ALA A 302 -2.10 -4.47 28.40
N ILE A 303 -3.01 -3.65 27.90
CA ILE A 303 -4.44 -3.92 27.86
C ILE A 303 -4.73 -5.02 26.83
N ASN A 304 -5.48 -6.05 27.23
CA ASN A 304 -5.86 -7.19 26.39
C ASN A 304 -7.37 -7.25 26.09
N GLU A 305 -8.11 -6.23 26.52
CA GLU A 305 -9.55 -6.11 26.35
C GLU A 305 -9.86 -4.93 25.41
N PRO A 306 -10.54 -5.15 24.27
CA PRO A 306 -10.82 -4.09 23.30
C PRO A 306 -11.58 -2.88 23.86
N LYS A 307 -12.59 -3.13 24.73
CA LYS A 307 -13.40 -2.06 25.32
C LYS A 307 -12.56 -1.17 26.24
N GLU A 308 -11.73 -1.79 27.09
CA GLU A 308 -10.81 -1.08 27.98
C GLU A 308 -9.79 -0.25 27.19
N GLN A 309 -9.25 -0.81 26.07
CA GLN A 309 -8.35 -0.06 25.18
C GLN A 309 -9.01 1.20 24.63
N LEU A 310 -10.28 1.13 24.24
CA LEU A 310 -10.99 2.31 23.69
C LEU A 310 -11.19 3.36 24.78
N ILE A 311 -11.60 2.99 25.99
CA ILE A 311 -11.78 3.92 27.11
C ILE A 311 -10.46 4.63 27.42
N VAL A 312 -9.40 3.87 27.63
CA VAL A 312 -8.07 4.44 27.97
C VAL A 312 -7.51 5.32 26.85
N LEU A 313 -7.76 4.96 25.57
CA LEU A 313 -7.38 5.79 24.44
C LEU A 313 -8.18 7.09 24.40
N GLU A 314 -9.49 7.02 24.59
CA GLU A 314 -10.37 8.19 24.60
C GLU A 314 -10.00 9.18 25.70
N ASP A 315 -9.79 8.70 26.93
CA ASP A 315 -9.35 9.52 28.07
C ASP A 315 -8.00 10.21 27.77
N PHE A 316 -7.06 9.48 27.19
CA PHE A 316 -5.76 10.05 26.81
C PHE A 316 -5.90 11.13 25.73
N LEU A 317 -6.67 10.87 24.67
CA LEU A 317 -6.89 11.84 23.58
C LEU A 317 -7.62 13.09 24.10
N ASN A 318 -8.60 12.94 25.00
CA ASN A 318 -9.27 14.06 25.65
C ASN A 318 -8.28 14.88 26.51
N SER A 319 -7.37 14.25 27.23
CA SER A 319 -6.35 14.96 28.00
C SER A 319 -5.41 15.81 27.14
N ILE A 320 -5.15 15.39 25.90
CA ILE A 320 -4.35 16.16 24.93
C ILE A 320 -5.16 17.38 24.46
N LEU A 321 -6.45 17.18 24.13
CA LEU A 321 -7.33 18.26 23.65
C LEU A 321 -7.55 19.35 24.73
N ASP A 322 -7.57 18.98 25.99
CA ASP A 322 -7.73 19.96 27.10
C ASP A 322 -6.46 20.79 27.31
N LYS A 323 -5.28 20.21 27.08
CA LYS A 323 -4.01 20.96 27.11
C LYS A 323 -3.86 21.96 25.98
N GLU A 324 -4.49 21.71 24.80
CA GLU A 324 -4.46 22.64 23.66
C GLU A 324 -5.30 23.91 23.91
N LYS A 325 -6.27 23.85 24.83
CA LYS A 325 -7.14 24.98 25.20
C LYS A 325 -6.53 25.95 26.22
N CYS A 326 -5.47 25.53 26.90
CA CYS A 326 -4.74 26.34 27.88
C CYS A 326 -3.53 27.02 27.28
#